data_bf0b3ae5c82c65b2be55f40202515715
#
_entry.id   bf0b3ae5c82c65b2be55f40202515715
#
_cell.length_a   1.000
_cell.length_b   1.000
_cell.length_c   1.000
_cell.angle_alpha   90.00
_cell.angle_beta   90.00
_cell.angle_gamma   90.00
#
_symmetry.space_group_name_H-M   'P 1'
#
loop_
_entity.id
_entity.type
_entity.pdbx_description
1 polymer ?
#
loop_
_entity_poly.entity_id
_entity_poly.type
_entity_poly.pdbx_seq_one_letter_code
_entity_poly.pdbx_strand_id
1 'polypeptide(L)' 'ATGIEAKVFNISELGFMAVADRRFDVGARVWLMLPGRERANAVIKWVAGDKIGAEFSEPLSLEGIPTGASDRRLPASLRR' A
#
# COMPACT_ATOMS: atom_id res chain seq x y z
N ALA A 1 8.31 -5.44 -16.58
CA ALA A 1 7.22 -4.67 -16.01
C ALA A 1 7.67 -4.01 -14.71
N THR A 2 7.37 -2.78 -14.57
CA THR A 2 7.74 -1.99 -13.41
C THR A 2 6.53 -1.79 -12.51
N GLY A 3 6.77 -1.63 -11.22
CA GLY A 3 5.73 -1.29 -10.28
C GLY A 3 5.21 0.11 -10.50
N ILE A 4 4.03 0.37 -10.01
CA ILE A 4 3.43 1.69 -10.02
C ILE A 4 3.91 2.41 -8.76
N GLU A 5 4.51 3.56 -8.93
CA GLU A 5 5.00 4.33 -7.81
C GLU A 5 3.86 4.82 -6.95
N ALA A 6 4.01 4.66 -5.64
CA ALA A 6 2.99 5.06 -4.68
C ALA A 6 3.65 5.59 -3.41
N LYS A 7 2.85 6.31 -2.63
CA LYS A 7 3.29 6.79 -1.32
C LYS A 7 2.28 6.37 -0.29
N VAL A 8 2.71 5.55 0.65
CA VAL A 8 1.87 5.06 1.74
C VAL A 8 1.83 6.13 2.83
N PHE A 9 0.64 6.61 3.16
CA PHE A 9 0.49 7.62 4.20
C PHE A 9 -0.16 7.06 5.47
N ASN A 10 -0.61 5.82 5.43
CA ASN A 10 -1.13 5.13 6.60
C ASN A 10 -0.95 3.63 6.40
N ILE A 11 -0.47 2.94 7.41
CA ILE A 11 -0.28 1.51 7.33
C ILE A 11 -0.54 0.88 8.69
N SER A 12 -1.20 -0.28 8.69
CA SER A 12 -1.43 -1.09 9.87
C SER A 12 -1.13 -2.54 9.52
N GLU A 13 -1.24 -3.41 10.49
CA GLU A 13 -1.06 -4.84 10.24
C GLU A 13 -2.07 -5.41 9.26
N LEU A 14 -3.23 -4.78 9.16
CA LEU A 14 -4.33 -5.28 8.35
C LEU A 14 -4.41 -4.66 6.96
N GLY A 15 -3.83 -3.50 6.76
CA GLY A 15 -3.93 -2.83 5.48
C GLY A 15 -3.20 -1.51 5.42
N PHE A 16 -3.38 -0.80 4.31
CA PHE A 16 -2.71 0.47 4.12
C PHE A 16 -3.57 1.43 3.29
N MET A 17 -3.23 2.70 3.39
CA MET A 17 -3.76 3.74 2.52
C MET A 17 -2.59 4.43 1.82
N ALA A 18 -2.75 4.69 0.54
CA ALA A 18 -1.68 5.24 -0.27
C ALA A 18 -2.22 6.18 -1.34
N VAL A 19 -1.34 7.04 -1.82
CA VAL A 19 -1.57 7.85 -3.01
C VAL A 19 -0.79 7.19 -4.14
N ALA A 20 -1.48 6.94 -5.25
CA ALA A 20 -0.86 6.34 -6.42
C ALA A 20 -1.29 7.11 -7.67
N ASP A 21 -0.37 7.19 -8.62
CA ASP A 21 -0.60 7.94 -9.86
C ASP A 21 -1.26 7.06 -10.94
N ARG A 22 -2.08 6.13 -10.51
CA ARG A 22 -2.76 5.19 -11.38
C ARG A 22 -4.10 4.81 -10.79
N ARG A 23 -5.03 4.43 -11.66
CA ARG A 23 -6.32 3.94 -11.21
C ARG A 23 -6.25 2.47 -10.87
N PHE A 24 -6.92 2.13 -9.79
CA PHE A 24 -7.13 0.76 -9.37
C PHE A 24 -8.62 0.51 -9.21
N ASP A 25 -9.03 -0.72 -9.44
CA ASP A 25 -10.41 -1.11 -9.24
C ASP A 25 -10.60 -1.71 -7.85
N VAL A 26 -11.73 -1.44 -7.24
CA VAL A 26 -12.11 -2.09 -5.99
C VAL A 26 -12.18 -3.60 -6.24
N GLY A 27 -11.56 -4.37 -5.35
CA GLY A 27 -11.48 -5.80 -5.49
C GLY A 27 -10.23 -6.31 -6.22
N ALA A 28 -9.46 -5.40 -6.81
CA ALA A 28 -8.24 -5.79 -7.51
C ALA A 28 -7.17 -6.23 -6.51
N ARG A 29 -6.42 -7.26 -6.88
CA ARG A 29 -5.26 -7.70 -6.09
C ARG A 29 -4.04 -6.93 -6.51
N VAL A 30 -3.27 -6.51 -5.52
CA VAL A 30 -2.02 -5.80 -5.75
C VAL A 30 -0.96 -6.34 -4.82
N TRP A 31 0.29 -6.16 -5.23
CA TRP A 31 1.44 -6.43 -4.39
C TRP A 31 2.03 -5.11 -3.95
N LEU A 32 2.11 -4.91 -2.64
CA LEU A 32 2.78 -3.74 -2.08
C LEU A 32 4.24 -4.06 -1.83
N MET A 33 5.12 -3.27 -2.40
CA MET A 33 6.55 -3.43 -2.20
C MET A 33 7.10 -2.21 -1.47
N LEU A 34 7.61 -2.45 -0.28
CA LEU A 34 8.28 -1.44 0.53
C LEU A 34 9.78 -1.66 0.47
N PRO A 35 10.58 -0.59 0.50
CA PRO A 35 12.04 -0.73 0.48
C PRO A 35 12.54 -1.64 1.61
N GLY A 36 13.39 -2.59 1.25
CA GLY A 36 14.01 -3.49 2.23
C GLY A 36 13.09 -4.58 2.77
N ARG A 37 11.91 -4.75 2.20
CA ARG A 37 10.95 -5.75 2.68
C ARG A 37 10.43 -6.58 1.51
N GLU A 38 9.90 -7.74 1.86
CA GLU A 38 9.23 -8.58 0.89
C GLU A 38 7.90 -7.96 0.50
N ARG A 39 7.45 -8.28 -0.71
CA ARG A 39 6.15 -7.84 -1.19
C ARG A 39 5.02 -8.41 -0.35
N ALA A 40 3.97 -7.63 -0.21
CA ALA A 40 2.78 -8.03 0.53
C ALA A 40 1.58 -8.02 -0.41
N ASN A 41 0.79 -9.07 -0.37
CA ASN A 41 -0.42 -9.14 -1.18
C ASN A 41 -1.57 -8.43 -0.49
N ALA A 42 -2.33 -7.65 -1.25
CA ALA A 42 -3.45 -6.89 -0.72
C ALA A 42 -4.57 -6.79 -1.75
N VAL A 43 -5.75 -6.47 -1.27
CA VAL A 43 -6.93 -6.28 -2.13
C VAL A 43 -7.41 -4.85 -1.93
N ILE A 44 -7.65 -4.16 -3.04
CA ILE A 44 -8.16 -2.78 -3.00
C ILE A 44 -9.59 -2.80 -2.47
N LYS A 45 -9.84 -2.04 -1.41
CA LYS A 45 -11.14 -1.98 -0.77
C LYS A 45 -11.91 -0.72 -1.13
N TRP A 46 -11.21 0.38 -1.37
CA TRP A 46 -11.84 1.62 -1.80
C TRP A 46 -10.87 2.46 -2.61
N VAL A 47 -11.44 3.32 -3.43
CA VAL A 47 -10.67 4.25 -4.25
C VAL A 47 -11.36 5.62 -4.18
N ALA A 48 -10.58 6.66 -3.95
CA ALA A 48 -11.09 8.03 -3.90
C ALA A 48 -10.07 8.95 -4.59
N GLY A 49 -10.31 9.24 -5.85
CA GLY A 49 -9.37 10.03 -6.65
C GLY A 49 -8.06 9.29 -6.84
N ASP A 50 -6.96 9.87 -6.38
CA ASP A 50 -5.63 9.27 -6.41
C ASP A 50 -5.31 8.46 -5.15
N LYS A 51 -6.24 8.41 -4.21
CA LYS A 51 -6.05 7.68 -2.95
C LYS A 51 -6.71 6.32 -3.02
N ILE A 52 -6.05 5.35 -2.44
CA ILE A 52 -6.58 3.98 -2.36
C ILE A 52 -6.43 3.46 -0.94
N GLY A 53 -7.34 2.58 -0.58
CA GLY A 53 -7.23 1.79 0.64
C GLY A 53 -7.25 0.32 0.27
N ALA A 54 -6.37 -0.46 0.89
CA ALA A 54 -6.25 -1.87 0.62
C ALA A 54 -6.09 -2.65 1.90
N GLU A 55 -6.56 -3.90 1.88
CA GLU A 55 -6.45 -4.81 3.01
C GLU A 55 -5.48 -5.91 2.65
N PHE A 56 -4.54 -6.20 3.54
CA PHE A 56 -3.59 -7.28 3.32
C PHE A 56 -4.29 -8.64 3.40
N SER A 57 -3.87 -9.57 2.54
CA SER A 57 -4.40 -10.93 2.58
C SER A 57 -4.00 -11.66 3.85
N GLU A 58 -2.84 -11.30 4.40
CA GLU A 58 -2.35 -11.82 5.68
C GLU A 58 -1.83 -10.65 6.49
N PRO A 59 -1.96 -10.68 7.81
CA PRO A 59 -1.43 -9.61 8.65
C PRO A 59 0.05 -9.37 8.38
N LEU A 60 0.42 -8.10 8.28
CA LEU A 60 1.79 -7.69 8.00
C LEU A 60 2.48 -7.29 9.30
N SER A 61 3.70 -7.77 9.49
CA SER A 61 4.50 -7.29 10.60
C SER A 61 4.93 -5.85 10.34
N LEU A 62 4.69 -4.97 11.30
CA LEU A 62 5.07 -3.57 11.19
C LEU A 62 6.42 -3.27 11.82
N GLU A 63 7.14 -4.30 12.21
CA GLU A 63 8.46 -4.13 12.79
C GLU A 63 9.37 -3.40 11.80
N GLY A 64 9.98 -2.33 12.27
CA GLY A 64 10.86 -1.51 11.43
C GLY A 64 10.14 -0.55 10.49
N ILE A 65 8.82 -0.54 10.48
CA ILE A 65 8.06 0.40 9.66
C ILE A 65 7.58 1.55 10.55
N PRO A 66 7.88 2.81 10.19
CA PRO A 66 7.34 3.95 10.94
C PRO A 66 5.83 3.99 10.77
N THR A 67 5.11 3.87 11.88
CA THR A 67 3.66 3.95 11.91
C THR A 67 3.23 5.14 12.74
N GLY A 68 2.07 5.70 12.44
CA GLY A 68 1.53 6.82 13.19
C GLY A 68 2.21 8.16 12.93
N ALA A 69 3.16 8.21 12.06
CA ALA A 69 3.83 9.45 11.69
C ALA A 69 2.99 10.18 10.65
N SER A 70 2.20 11.14 11.08
CA SER A 70 1.22 11.79 10.23
C SER A 70 1.78 12.48 9.00
N ASP A 71 3.02 12.92 9.04
CA ASP A 71 3.59 13.71 7.95
C ASP A 71 4.54 12.93 7.04
N ARG A 72 4.81 11.68 7.36
CA ARG A 72 5.76 10.91 6.59
C ARG A 72 5.05 9.90 5.71
N ARG A 73 5.27 10.04 4.42
CA ARG A 73 4.79 9.08 3.46
C ARG A 73 5.93 8.12 3.15
N LEU A 74 5.61 6.84 3.13
CA LEU A 74 6.58 5.80 2.80
C LEU A 74 6.59 5.60 1.29
N PRO A 75 7.75 5.70 0.65
CA PRO A 75 7.82 5.37 -0.77
C PRO A 75 7.55 3.88 -0.93
N ALA A 76 6.78 3.55 -1.94
CA ALA A 76 6.39 2.17 -2.19
C ALA A 76 6.09 1.98 -3.66
N SER A 77 5.95 0.73 -4.06
CA SER A 77 5.50 0.38 -5.41
C SER A 77 4.34 -0.60 -5.29
N LEU A 78 3.40 -0.47 -6.22
CA LEU A 78 2.27 -1.37 -6.32
C LEU A 78 2.37 -2.14 -7.64
N ARG A 79 2.14 -3.45 -7.58
CA ARG A 79 2.09 -4.29 -8.79
C ARG A 79 0.79 -5.06 -8.78
N ARG A 80 0.26 -5.24 -9.95
CA ARG A 80 -0.94 -6.07 -10.14
C ARG A 80 -0.57 -7.53 -10.26
#